data_957115de800e832b74efdba14faebfe4
#
_entry.id   957115de800e832b74efdba14faebfe4
#
_cell.length_a   1.000
_cell.length_b   1.000
_cell.length_c   1.000
_cell.angle_alpha   90.00
_cell.angle_beta   90.00
_cell.angle_gamma   90.00
#
_symmetry.space_group_name_H-M   'P 1'
#
loop_
_entity.id
_entity.type
_entity.pdbx_description
1 polymer ?
#
loop_
_entity_poly.entity_id
_entity_poly.type
_entity_poly.pdbx_seq_one_letter_code
_entity_poly.pdbx_strand_id
1 'polypeptide(L)'
;MAVAAYVLIRCRGGKEDRVLSTIRQKPHVKKADLVFGDYDIIAYLEFDELPSTFSVAELNHIVTEEIRKVDGVSSTSTHIVTTKFSGEGRG
;
A
#
# COMPACT_ATOMS: atom_id res chain seq x y z
N MET A 1 8.49 -11.70 10.58
CA MET A 1 7.05 -11.52 10.68
C MET A 1 6.51 -10.93 9.39
N ALA A 2 5.45 -11.50 8.87
CA ALA A 2 4.87 -11.02 7.62
C ALA A 2 3.64 -10.17 7.91
N VAL A 3 3.55 -9.04 7.24
CA VAL A 3 2.43 -8.12 7.40
C VAL A 3 2.00 -7.65 6.02
N ALA A 4 0.71 -7.49 5.83
CA ALA A 4 0.19 -6.95 4.58
C ALA A 4 -0.66 -5.73 4.86
N ALA A 5 -0.77 -4.88 3.85
CA ALA A 5 -1.57 -3.67 3.95
C ALA A 5 -2.19 -3.34 2.61
N TYR A 6 -3.39 -2.77 2.67
CA TYR A 6 -4.00 -2.14 1.51
C TYR A 6 -3.82 -0.64 1.67
N VAL A 7 -3.36 0.00 0.62
CA VAL A 7 -3.19 1.44 0.62
C VAL A 7 -4.10 2.03 -0.45
N LEU A 8 -5.00 2.87 0.00
CA LEU A 8 -5.92 3.57 -0.89
C LEU A 8 -5.31 4.92 -1.21
N ILE A 9 -5.21 5.24 -2.49
CA ILE A 9 -4.43 6.38 -2.94
C ILE A 9 -5.29 7.30 -3.77
N ARG A 10 -5.27 8.59 -3.43
CA ARG A 10 -5.84 9.62 -4.28
C ARG A 10 -4.74 10.28 -5.07
N CYS A 11 -5.02 10.50 -6.34
CA CYS A 11 -4.06 11.14 -7.23
C CYS A 11 -4.55 12.50 -7.67
N ARG A 12 -3.63 13.38 -7.99
CA ARG A 12 -4.00 14.64 -8.64
C ARG A 12 -4.53 14.33 -10.02
N GLY A 13 -5.49 15.12 -10.46
CA GLY A 13 -6.15 14.87 -11.74
C GLY A 13 -5.15 14.80 -12.89
N GLY A 14 -5.28 13.77 -13.70
CA GLY A 14 -4.42 13.56 -14.83
C GLY A 14 -3.12 12.84 -14.53
N LYS A 15 -2.86 12.52 -13.26
CA LYS A 15 -1.61 11.86 -12.88
C LYS A 15 -1.79 10.39 -12.59
N GLU A 16 -2.99 9.86 -12.71
CA GLU A 16 -3.31 8.50 -12.26
C GLU A 16 -2.44 7.43 -12.90
N ASP A 17 -2.28 7.50 -14.21
CA ASP A 17 -1.51 6.47 -14.92
C ASP A 17 -0.05 6.49 -14.53
N ARG A 18 0.52 7.68 -14.38
CA ARG A 18 1.92 7.82 -14.00
C ARG A 18 2.14 7.30 -12.57
N VAL A 19 1.24 7.68 -11.67
CA VAL A 19 1.34 7.22 -10.27
C VAL A 19 1.24 5.71 -10.22
N LEU A 20 0.28 5.13 -10.93
CA LEU A 20 0.12 3.68 -10.95
C LEU A 20 1.39 2.97 -11.41
N SER A 21 1.96 3.45 -12.51
CA SER A 21 3.17 2.86 -13.06
C SER A 21 4.32 2.92 -12.07
N THR A 22 4.48 4.06 -11.40
CA THR A 22 5.55 4.23 -10.43
C THR A 22 5.34 3.33 -9.20
N ILE A 23 4.11 3.27 -8.70
CA ILE A 23 3.82 2.48 -7.51
C ILE A 23 4.02 1.00 -7.78
N ARG A 24 3.66 0.52 -8.96
CA ARG A 24 3.85 -0.89 -9.32
C ARG A 24 5.32 -1.32 -9.29
N GLN A 25 6.25 -0.38 -9.33
CA GLN A 25 7.68 -0.69 -9.30
C GLN A 25 8.27 -0.68 -7.91
N LYS A 26 7.49 -0.30 -6.90
CA LYS A 26 8.01 -0.24 -5.53
C LYS A 26 8.20 -1.65 -4.97
N PRO A 27 9.23 -1.85 -4.16
CA PRO A 27 9.62 -3.21 -3.75
C PRO A 27 8.55 -3.97 -2.97
N HIS A 28 7.76 -3.30 -2.17
CA HIS A 28 6.79 -4.01 -1.34
C HIS A 28 5.42 -4.11 -1.98
N VAL A 29 5.22 -3.46 -3.12
CA VAL A 29 3.93 -3.47 -3.80
C VAL A 29 3.80 -4.75 -4.61
N LYS A 30 2.81 -5.57 -4.25
CA LYS A 30 2.53 -6.82 -4.94
C LYS A 30 1.49 -6.64 -6.02
N LYS A 31 0.60 -5.69 -5.85
CA LYS A 31 -0.45 -5.45 -6.81
C LYS A 31 -0.94 -4.02 -6.64
N ALA A 32 -1.26 -3.36 -7.72
CA ALA A 32 -1.86 -2.04 -7.68
C ALA A 32 -2.74 -1.87 -8.91
N ASP A 33 -3.93 -1.33 -8.69
CA ASP A 33 -4.92 -1.17 -9.73
C ASP A 33 -5.59 0.18 -9.63
N LEU A 34 -5.96 0.73 -10.79
CA LEU A 34 -6.85 1.86 -10.83
C LEU A 34 -8.25 1.39 -10.47
N VAL A 35 -8.95 2.19 -9.70
CA VAL A 35 -10.31 1.87 -9.28
C VAL A 35 -11.19 3.08 -9.49
N PHE A 36 -12.48 2.84 -9.44
CA PHE A 36 -13.46 3.90 -9.61
C PHE A 36 -14.20 4.07 -8.29
N GLY A 37 -14.07 5.22 -7.65
CA GLY A 37 -14.69 5.47 -6.35
C GLY A 37 -14.03 6.66 -5.68
N ASP A 38 -14.04 6.66 -4.35
CA ASP A 38 -13.48 7.77 -3.59
C ASP A 38 -11.98 7.87 -3.73
N TYR A 39 -11.32 6.78 -4.05
CA TYR A 39 -9.89 6.74 -4.27
C TYR A 39 -9.62 6.33 -5.70
N ASP A 40 -8.41 6.60 -6.18
CA ASP A 40 -8.06 6.34 -7.56
C ASP A 40 -7.29 5.05 -7.76
N ILE A 41 -6.51 4.65 -6.75
CA ILE A 41 -5.69 3.45 -6.81
C ILE A 41 -5.82 2.68 -5.52
N ILE A 42 -5.88 1.35 -5.62
CA ILE A 42 -5.75 0.48 -4.46
C ILE A 42 -4.49 -0.35 -4.69
N ALA A 43 -3.58 -0.29 -3.71
CA ALA A 43 -2.34 -1.05 -3.76
C ALA A 43 -2.31 -2.06 -2.62
N TYR A 44 -1.78 -3.25 -2.91
CA TYR A 44 -1.60 -4.29 -1.92
C TYR A 44 -0.10 -4.46 -1.70
N LEU A 45 0.33 -4.29 -0.46
CA LEU A 45 1.74 -4.38 -0.09
C LEU A 45 1.96 -5.52 0.89
N GLU A 46 3.11 -6.18 0.78
CA GLU A 46 3.53 -7.20 1.73
C GLU A 46 4.92 -6.89 2.23
N PHE A 47 5.10 -7.11 3.53
CA PHE A 47 6.37 -6.90 4.21
C PHE A 47 6.71 -8.21 4.90
N ASP A 48 7.69 -8.93 4.36
CA ASP A 48 7.99 -10.28 4.83
C ASP A 48 9.00 -10.34 5.96
N GLU A 49 9.91 -9.39 5.99
CA GLU A 49 11.07 -9.45 6.87
C GLU A 49 11.04 -8.38 7.96
N LEU A 50 9.90 -8.17 8.57
CA LEU A 50 9.80 -7.20 9.65
C LEU A 50 10.22 -7.81 10.98
N PRO A 51 10.95 -7.06 11.81
CA PRO A 51 11.27 -7.56 13.15
C PRO A 51 9.99 -7.72 13.98
N SER A 52 10.03 -8.65 14.91
CA SER A 52 8.86 -8.89 15.75
C SER A 52 8.52 -7.71 16.63
N THR A 53 9.44 -6.78 16.78
CA THR A 53 9.23 -5.60 17.60
C THR A 53 8.72 -4.39 16.81
N PHE A 54 8.49 -4.55 15.51
CA PHE A 54 8.03 -3.40 14.74
C PHE A 54 6.64 -2.97 15.22
N SER A 55 6.32 -1.71 14.98
CA SER A 55 5.03 -1.15 15.38
C SER A 55 4.23 -0.73 14.15
N VAL A 56 2.93 -0.51 14.36
CA VAL A 56 2.06 0.01 13.31
C VAL A 56 2.57 1.38 12.84
N ALA A 57 3.10 2.18 13.77
CA ALA A 57 3.63 3.49 13.41
C ALA A 57 4.82 3.36 12.46
N GLU A 58 5.68 2.38 12.69
CA GLU A 58 6.80 2.13 11.79
C GLU A 58 6.33 1.71 10.41
N LEU A 59 5.32 0.85 10.36
CA LEU A 59 4.77 0.42 9.09
C LEU A 59 4.18 1.61 8.33
N ASN A 60 3.44 2.45 9.03
CA ASN A 60 2.90 3.66 8.41
C ASN A 60 4.00 4.56 7.87
N HIS A 61 5.12 4.66 8.58
CA HIS A 61 6.23 5.46 8.12
C HIS A 61 6.82 4.90 6.82
N ILE A 62 6.99 3.58 6.75
CA ILE A 62 7.52 2.94 5.55
C ILE A 62 6.58 3.17 4.37
N VAL A 63 5.28 2.99 4.57
CA VAL A 63 4.31 3.22 3.51
C VAL A 63 4.34 4.67 3.06
N THR A 64 4.43 5.60 4.00
CA THR A 64 4.51 7.02 3.68
C THR A 64 5.73 7.30 2.81
N GLU A 65 6.88 6.74 3.17
CA GLU A 65 8.09 6.95 2.40
C GLU A 65 8.01 6.38 0.99
N GLU A 66 7.36 5.23 0.85
CA GLU A 66 7.29 4.58 -0.47
C GLU A 66 6.20 5.15 -1.36
N ILE A 67 5.07 5.53 -0.78
CA ILE A 67 3.89 5.85 -1.56
C ILE A 67 3.59 7.35 -1.60
N ARG A 68 3.53 7.99 -0.43
CA ARG A 68 3.10 9.39 -0.41
C ARG A 68 4.05 10.33 -1.12
N LYS A 69 5.30 9.97 -1.23
CA LYS A 69 6.29 10.80 -1.90
C LYS A 69 6.26 10.69 -3.40
N VAL A 70 5.48 9.77 -3.94
CA VAL A 70 5.38 9.64 -5.40
C VAL A 70 4.69 10.87 -5.96
N ASP A 71 5.31 11.47 -6.98
CA ASP A 71 4.75 12.66 -7.60
C ASP A 71 3.38 12.35 -8.17
N GLY A 72 2.41 13.18 -7.85
CA GLY A 72 1.03 12.99 -8.29
C GLY A 72 0.12 12.39 -7.23
N VAL A 73 0.68 11.90 -6.12
CA VAL A 73 -0.14 11.40 -5.02
C VAL A 73 -0.60 12.58 -4.17
N SER A 74 -1.91 12.69 -3.96
CA SER A 74 -2.44 13.76 -3.13
C SER A 74 -2.72 13.30 -1.71
N SER A 75 -3.17 12.07 -1.52
CA SER A 75 -3.39 11.54 -0.16
C SER A 75 -3.41 10.03 -0.19
N THR A 76 -3.18 9.41 0.97
CA THR A 76 -3.22 7.96 1.12
C THR A 76 -3.97 7.59 2.38
N SER A 77 -4.52 6.40 2.37
CA SER A 77 -5.14 5.81 3.56
C SER A 77 -4.66 4.36 3.65
N THR A 78 -3.95 4.03 4.71
CA THR A 78 -3.34 2.72 4.88
C THR A 78 -4.19 1.85 5.79
N HIS A 79 -4.51 0.65 5.34
CA HIS A 79 -5.30 -0.31 6.10
C HIS A 79 -4.49 -1.58 6.25
N ILE A 80 -4.12 -1.90 7.48
CA ILE A 80 -3.29 -3.06 7.76
C ILE A 80 -4.19 -4.28 7.87
N VAL A 81 -3.79 -5.36 7.20
CA VAL A 81 -4.55 -6.59 7.24
C VAL A 81 -4.41 -7.23 8.62
N THR A 82 -5.53 -7.48 9.28
CA THR A 82 -5.51 -8.07 10.62
C THR A 82 -5.83 -9.55 10.61
N THR A 83 -6.42 -10.07 9.53
CA THR A 83 -6.64 -11.52 9.43
C THR A 83 -5.33 -12.22 9.13
N LYS A 84 -5.19 -13.44 9.62
CA LYS A 84 -3.97 -14.17 9.33
C LYS A 84 -3.87 -14.47 7.85
N PHE A 85 -2.68 -14.33 7.38
CA PHE A 85 -2.52 -14.66 6.04
C PHE A 85 -2.34 -16.09 5.81
N SER A 86 -2.02 -16.76 6.73
CA SER A 86 -1.82 -18.14 6.52
C SER A 86 -3.09 -18.73 6.22
N GLY A 87 -3.33 -18.45 5.69
CA GLY A 87 -4.33 -18.78 5.52
C GLY A 87 -5.14 -19.45 5.70
N GLU A 88 -4.98 -19.62 5.87
CA GLU A 88 -5.61 -20.06 5.93
C GLU A 88 -6.48 -19.78 6.01
N GLY A 89 -6.59 -19.45 5.80
CA GLY A 89 -7.36 -19.13 5.78
C GLY A 89 -8.31 -19.52 5.75
N ARG A 90 -8.63 -19.77 5.88
CA ARG A 90 -9.52 -20.00 5.80
C ARG A 90 -10.19 -19.77 6.15
N GLY A 91 -10.07 -19.78 6.14
CA GLY A 91 -10.88 -19.37 6.30
C GLY A 91 -11.20 -19.15 6.46
#